data_57d9b26023f787f7f8bb5c7dd70331ea
#
_entry.id   57d9b26023f787f7f8bb5c7dd70331ea
#
_cell.length_a   1.000
_cell.length_b   1.000
_cell.length_c   1.000
_cell.angle_alpha   90.00
_cell.angle_beta   90.00
_cell.angle_gamma   90.00
#
_symmetry.space_group_name_H-M   'P 1'
#
loop_
_entity.id
_entity.type
_entity.pdbx_description
1 polymer ?
#
loop_
_entity_poly.entity_id
_entity_poly.type
_entity_poly.pdbx_seq_one_letter_code
_entity_poly.pdbx_strand_id
1 'polypeptide(L)'
;MALLVLFSIVLFASCNSARRGAAQQSAGEKVYALTSEGEVIGKIASSGVYVFKGIPYATAERFMAPEAAPKRQEALDCTSYGAVAPQVIYERTESEVNWYNVDEGTKDEDCLNLNIWTRDIRPGTKKPVLVYLFTGYTIGHSHELAGYDGEYLANNHNLVVVTPNHRLNSFGFLDLSFMGQKYQHSANAGLLDLVAALRWIKANIAHFGGDPENITLMGQGTGGGKVMTLLSMPQTEGLIHKAIIESGSLFKVMDSKYSRRLASITLSELGVTAENIAVLDTISHSALREATNVAFERVRAMAYEDGTSNAFVEDDNLIDYFGWAPSLDGVVLTEQPYIAAPRRASNIPILIGTNKHEATPSLYKMDYASMDERGRDSLVITRLGSLYSKAEEQYRISYPRTSYSPSELFDLDIKFRRMALNFAERRYEEGISTPIYMYLFGYESPTEDGVFRSHHMLEIPFAMGNTTLASSMTGGTKSALALSEKMSAAWAAFCHTGSPQSPAVPQWPAWTPESGATMLLGRGQDGDCELVYGHDKALLELLSRANGALGN
;
A
#
# COMPACT_ATOMS: atom_id res chain seq x y z
N MET A 1 72.65 -25.40 33.62
CA MET A 1 72.27 -25.50 32.22
C MET A 1 71.00 -26.33 32.10
N ALA A 2 69.88 -25.79 32.53
CA ALA A 2 68.52 -26.41 32.39
C ALA A 2 67.50 -25.42 32.94
N LEU A 3 67.19 -24.35 32.15
CA LEU A 3 66.06 -23.44 32.47
C LEU A 3 65.79 -22.54 31.26
N LEU A 4 65.40 -23.11 30.14
CA LEU A 4 65.02 -22.29 28.94
C LEU A 4 64.22 -23.09 27.88
N VAL A 5 63.32 -23.97 28.30
CA VAL A 5 62.42 -24.71 27.35
C VAL A 5 60.99 -24.82 27.87
N LEU A 6 60.46 -23.86 28.62
CA LEU A 6 59.07 -23.95 29.14
C LEU A 6 58.24 -22.67 28.91
N PHE A 7 58.62 -21.82 27.96
CA PHE A 7 57.85 -20.56 27.67
C PHE A 7 57.33 -20.42 26.23
N SER A 8 57.42 -21.50 25.42
CA SER A 8 57.04 -21.42 24.00
C SER A 8 55.77 -22.21 23.62
N ILE A 9 55.06 -22.81 24.58
CA ILE A 9 53.86 -23.63 24.27
C ILE A 9 52.52 -22.96 24.70
N VAL A 10 52.54 -21.82 25.37
CA VAL A 10 51.30 -21.15 25.82
C VAL A 10 50.81 -20.07 24.87
N LEU A 11 51.57 -19.71 23.82
CA LEU A 11 51.21 -18.63 22.88
C LEU A 11 50.58 -19.11 21.55
N PHE A 12 50.37 -20.41 21.38
CA PHE A 12 49.66 -20.96 20.20
C PHE A 12 48.24 -21.46 20.46
N ALA A 13 47.76 -21.41 21.70
CA ALA A 13 46.39 -21.83 22.02
C ALA A 13 45.32 -20.69 22.05
N SER A 14 45.75 -19.42 21.93
CA SER A 14 44.81 -18.27 21.98
C SER A 14 44.44 -17.65 20.66
N CYS A 15 44.96 -18.15 19.51
CA CYS A 15 44.59 -17.65 18.17
C CYS A 15 43.63 -18.56 17.37
N ASN A 16 43.17 -19.68 17.95
CA ASN A 16 42.26 -20.60 17.25
C ASN A 16 40.79 -20.52 17.69
N SER A 17 40.41 -19.57 18.58
CA SER A 17 39.02 -19.34 18.95
C SER A 17 38.29 -18.27 18.13
N ALA A 18 38.94 -17.61 17.18
CA ALA A 18 38.35 -16.53 16.35
C ALA A 18 37.92 -16.98 14.95
N ARG A 19 37.97 -18.26 14.62
CA ARG A 19 37.44 -18.85 13.40
C ARG A 19 36.55 -20.05 13.69
N ARG A 20 35.60 -19.91 14.62
CA ARG A 20 34.35 -20.67 14.50
C ARG A 20 33.56 -19.97 13.41
N GLY A 21 33.62 -20.51 12.20
CA GLY A 21 32.75 -20.12 11.13
C GLY A 21 31.33 -20.04 11.63
N ALA A 22 30.61 -19.02 11.25
CA ALA A 22 29.17 -18.95 11.47
C ALA A 22 28.61 -20.30 11.04
N ALA A 23 28.09 -21.07 11.97
CA ALA A 23 27.40 -22.31 11.68
C ALA A 23 26.32 -21.93 10.67
N GLN A 24 26.29 -22.58 9.51
CA GLN A 24 25.31 -22.34 8.49
C GLN A 24 23.98 -22.80 9.09
N GLN A 25 23.17 -21.81 9.54
CA GLN A 25 21.88 -22.05 10.15
C GLN A 25 20.97 -22.72 9.12
N SER A 26 20.30 -23.80 9.50
CA SER A 26 19.48 -24.59 8.59
C SER A 26 18.07 -24.02 8.44
N ALA A 27 17.46 -24.20 7.28
CA ALA A 27 16.06 -23.82 7.05
C ALA A 27 15.14 -24.50 8.07
N GLY A 28 14.16 -23.77 8.60
CA GLY A 28 13.24 -24.24 9.64
C GLY A 28 13.76 -24.11 11.07
N GLU A 29 15.04 -23.75 11.26
CA GLU A 29 15.62 -23.49 12.58
C GLU A 29 14.98 -22.26 13.23
N LYS A 30 14.76 -22.31 14.56
CA LYS A 30 14.19 -21.20 15.32
C LYS A 30 15.22 -20.08 15.49
N VAL A 31 14.75 -18.85 15.38
CA VAL A 31 15.53 -17.64 15.63
C VAL A 31 14.79 -16.79 16.66
N TYR A 32 15.52 -16.11 17.53
CA TYR A 32 14.99 -15.35 18.66
C TYR A 32 15.34 -13.88 18.53
N ALA A 33 14.38 -13.01 18.77
CA ALA A 33 14.58 -11.56 18.83
C ALA A 33 13.88 -10.99 20.07
N LEU A 34 14.50 -9.97 20.68
CA LEU A 34 13.93 -9.29 21.83
C LEU A 34 13.09 -8.09 21.38
N THR A 35 11.90 -7.94 21.95
CA THR A 35 11.06 -6.75 21.79
C THR A 35 10.84 -6.07 23.13
N SER A 36 10.30 -4.85 23.12
CA SER A 36 9.90 -4.15 24.35
C SER A 36 8.88 -4.92 25.20
N GLU A 37 8.11 -5.82 24.56
CA GLU A 37 7.06 -6.63 25.19
C GLU A 37 7.55 -8.03 25.61
N GLY A 38 8.76 -8.44 25.22
CA GLY A 38 9.34 -9.74 25.50
C GLY A 38 9.94 -10.41 24.27
N GLU A 39 10.47 -11.61 24.44
CA GLU A 39 11.11 -12.36 23.35
C GLU A 39 10.08 -12.91 22.37
N VAL A 40 10.46 -12.94 21.07
CA VAL A 40 9.68 -13.55 19.98
C VAL A 40 10.52 -14.59 19.25
N ILE A 41 9.86 -15.66 18.82
CA ILE A 41 10.48 -16.79 18.11
C ILE A 41 10.05 -16.71 16.65
N GLY A 42 11.00 -16.53 15.74
CA GLY A 42 10.82 -16.68 14.31
C GLY A 42 11.43 -17.95 13.77
N LYS A 43 11.47 -18.06 12.44
CA LYS A 43 12.10 -19.18 11.74
C LYS A 43 13.02 -18.68 10.64
N ILE A 44 13.95 -19.54 10.22
CA ILE A 44 14.85 -19.28 9.11
C ILE A 44 14.22 -19.88 7.86
N ALA A 45 13.99 -19.05 6.83
CA ALA A 45 13.54 -19.49 5.51
C ALA A 45 14.67 -20.24 4.77
N SER A 46 14.31 -20.94 3.70
CA SER A 46 15.29 -21.67 2.84
C SER A 46 16.33 -20.75 2.20
N SER A 47 15.97 -19.48 1.96
CA SER A 47 16.87 -18.42 1.51
C SER A 47 17.88 -17.95 2.57
N GLY A 48 17.69 -18.35 3.84
CA GLY A 48 18.44 -17.85 5.00
C GLY A 48 17.92 -16.52 5.56
N VAL A 49 16.75 -16.05 5.12
CA VAL A 49 16.03 -14.90 5.70
C VAL A 49 15.40 -15.32 7.03
N TYR A 50 15.50 -14.47 8.03
CA TYR A 50 14.80 -14.62 9.30
C TYR A 50 13.40 -14.05 9.17
N VAL A 51 12.40 -14.85 9.50
CA VAL A 51 10.99 -14.53 9.30
C VAL A 51 10.27 -14.60 10.63
N PHE A 52 9.64 -13.50 11.02
CA PHE A 52 8.79 -13.40 12.19
C PHE A 52 7.39 -12.98 11.72
N LYS A 53 6.37 -13.73 12.08
CA LYS A 53 4.98 -13.54 11.64
C LYS A 53 4.05 -13.39 12.84
N GLY A 54 3.10 -12.46 12.74
CA GLY A 54 2.09 -12.27 13.77
C GLY A 54 2.63 -11.69 15.08
N ILE A 55 3.63 -10.80 15.06
CA ILE A 55 4.11 -10.12 16.26
C ILE A 55 3.07 -9.10 16.71
N PRO A 56 2.46 -9.20 17.91
CA PRO A 56 1.54 -8.18 18.42
C PRO A 56 2.28 -6.87 18.68
N TYR A 57 1.80 -5.78 18.10
CA TYR A 57 2.35 -4.44 18.33
C TYR A 57 1.49 -3.57 19.24
N ALA A 58 0.21 -3.91 19.38
CA ALA A 58 -0.77 -3.22 20.22
C ALA A 58 -1.91 -4.17 20.56
N THR A 59 -2.78 -3.74 21.47
CA THR A 59 -4.11 -4.31 21.74
C THR A 59 -5.16 -3.20 21.65
N ALA A 60 -6.42 -3.54 21.41
CA ALA A 60 -7.50 -2.57 21.41
C ALA A 60 -8.83 -3.19 21.85
N GLU A 61 -9.60 -2.46 22.65
CA GLU A 61 -11.02 -2.73 22.79
C GLU A 61 -11.77 -2.25 21.54
N ARG A 62 -12.95 -2.79 21.28
CA ARG A 62 -13.78 -2.37 20.13
C ARG A 62 -13.96 -0.86 20.11
N PHE A 63 -13.75 -0.25 18.95
CA PHE A 63 -13.93 1.19 18.66
C PHE A 63 -13.02 2.14 19.46
N MET A 64 -12.13 1.62 20.31
CA MET A 64 -11.18 2.43 21.09
C MET A 64 -9.87 2.65 20.34
N ALA A 65 -9.13 3.67 20.78
CA ALA A 65 -7.74 3.81 20.38
C ALA A 65 -6.91 2.59 20.82
N PRO A 66 -5.89 2.19 20.05
CA PRO A 66 -5.01 1.09 20.46
C PRO A 66 -4.15 1.48 21.66
N GLU A 67 -3.84 0.47 22.48
CA GLU A 67 -2.91 0.55 23.60
C GLU A 67 -1.68 -0.31 23.36
N ALA A 68 -0.59 -0.05 24.07
CA ALA A 68 0.62 -0.85 23.96
C ALA A 68 0.35 -2.33 24.30
N ALA A 69 0.92 -3.24 23.51
CA ALA A 69 0.78 -4.67 23.78
C ALA A 69 1.36 -5.02 25.17
N PRO A 70 0.76 -5.97 25.90
CA PRO A 70 1.21 -6.33 27.24
C PRO A 70 2.59 -6.99 27.21
N LYS A 71 3.36 -6.75 28.29
CA LYS A 71 4.65 -7.43 28.49
C LYS A 71 4.44 -8.92 28.75
N ARG A 72 5.28 -9.73 28.14
CA ARG A 72 5.29 -11.19 28.27
C ARG A 72 6.51 -11.68 29.05
N GLN A 73 6.33 -12.76 29.82
CA GLN A 73 7.41 -13.45 30.50
C GLN A 73 8.00 -14.56 29.63
N GLU A 74 7.14 -15.19 28.82
CA GLU A 74 7.51 -16.29 27.93
C GLU A 74 7.70 -15.79 26.49
N ALA A 75 8.59 -16.46 25.76
CA ALA A 75 8.83 -16.19 24.36
C ALA A 75 7.59 -16.56 23.53
N LEU A 76 7.14 -15.63 22.68
CA LEU A 76 5.98 -15.83 21.81
C LEU A 76 6.40 -16.52 20.52
N ASP A 77 5.69 -17.57 20.12
CA ASP A 77 5.88 -18.21 18.82
C ASP A 77 5.30 -17.35 17.69
N CYS A 78 6.18 -16.79 16.88
CA CYS A 78 5.88 -15.95 15.73
C CYS A 78 6.34 -16.64 14.42
N THR A 79 6.17 -17.95 14.30
CA THR A 79 6.52 -18.73 13.11
C THR A 79 5.38 -18.82 12.07
N SER A 80 4.17 -18.41 12.45
CA SER A 80 2.96 -18.40 11.61
C SER A 80 2.30 -17.02 11.61
N TYR A 81 1.54 -16.71 10.57
CA TYR A 81 0.79 -15.46 10.51
C TYR A 81 -0.21 -15.35 11.66
N GLY A 82 -0.36 -14.14 12.20
CA GLY A 82 -1.39 -13.79 13.16
C GLY A 82 -2.76 -13.62 12.52
N ALA A 83 -3.77 -13.39 13.37
CA ALA A 83 -5.12 -13.12 12.91
C ALA A 83 -5.21 -11.82 12.10
N VAL A 84 -6.21 -11.75 11.22
CA VAL A 84 -6.58 -10.60 10.42
C VAL A 84 -7.91 -10.03 10.89
N ALA A 85 -8.18 -8.75 10.62
CA ALA A 85 -9.41 -8.11 11.04
C ALA A 85 -10.65 -8.86 10.51
N PRO A 86 -11.75 -8.92 11.30
CA PRO A 86 -13.01 -9.48 10.84
C PRO A 86 -13.47 -8.78 9.57
N GLN A 87 -13.71 -9.57 8.51
CA GLN A 87 -14.08 -9.08 7.18
C GLN A 87 -14.81 -10.13 6.38
N VAL A 88 -15.53 -9.70 5.36
CA VAL A 88 -16.20 -10.58 4.39
C VAL A 88 -15.65 -10.25 3.02
N ILE A 89 -15.10 -11.27 2.36
CA ILE A 89 -14.64 -11.14 0.99
C ILE A 89 -15.87 -11.02 0.09
N TYR A 90 -15.88 -10.00 -0.77
CA TYR A 90 -16.94 -9.83 -1.77
C TYR A 90 -16.88 -10.96 -2.80
N GLU A 91 -18.04 -11.24 -3.41
CA GLU A 91 -18.09 -12.12 -4.58
C GLU A 91 -17.18 -11.54 -5.67
N ARG A 92 -16.27 -12.36 -6.13
CA ARG A 92 -15.36 -12.07 -7.24
C ARG A 92 -15.71 -12.96 -8.42
N THR A 93 -15.45 -12.48 -9.62
CA THR A 93 -15.54 -13.34 -10.82
C THR A 93 -14.48 -14.46 -10.73
N GLU A 94 -14.67 -15.54 -11.46
CA GLU A 94 -13.72 -16.67 -11.51
C GLU A 94 -12.32 -16.16 -11.94
N SER A 95 -12.24 -15.30 -12.95
CA SER A 95 -10.99 -14.70 -13.39
C SER A 95 -10.32 -13.87 -12.30
N GLU A 96 -11.07 -13.09 -11.51
CA GLU A 96 -10.48 -12.33 -10.38
C GLU A 96 -10.01 -13.24 -9.25
N VAL A 97 -10.73 -14.32 -8.96
CA VAL A 97 -10.30 -15.32 -7.96
C VAL A 97 -8.98 -15.94 -8.37
N ASN A 98 -8.86 -16.38 -9.63
CA ASN A 98 -7.65 -16.96 -10.19
C ASN A 98 -6.49 -15.95 -10.22
N TRP A 99 -6.78 -14.71 -10.66
CA TRP A 99 -5.82 -13.64 -10.76
C TRP A 99 -5.19 -13.28 -9.41
N TYR A 100 -6.00 -12.93 -8.43
CA TYR A 100 -5.50 -12.48 -7.13
C TYR A 100 -4.97 -13.62 -6.26
N ASN A 101 -5.54 -14.82 -6.36
CA ASN A 101 -5.16 -15.99 -5.56
C ASN A 101 -4.95 -15.66 -4.08
N VAL A 102 -6.01 -15.17 -3.44
CA VAL A 102 -5.99 -14.54 -2.12
C VAL A 102 -5.86 -15.57 -1.01
N ASP A 103 -4.98 -15.33 -0.04
CA ASP A 103 -5.04 -15.96 1.29
C ASP A 103 -6.16 -15.28 2.10
N GLU A 104 -7.08 -16.03 2.67
CA GLU A 104 -8.19 -15.45 3.45
C GLU A 104 -7.82 -15.06 4.87
N GLY A 105 -6.75 -15.60 5.41
CA GLY A 105 -6.34 -15.43 6.80
C GLY A 105 -7.33 -15.95 7.84
N THR A 106 -6.87 -16.12 9.07
CA THR A 106 -7.74 -16.41 10.23
C THR A 106 -8.28 -15.10 10.79
N LYS A 107 -9.61 -14.94 10.84
CA LYS A 107 -10.28 -13.69 11.22
C LYS A 107 -10.50 -13.63 12.72
N ASP A 108 -9.99 -12.57 13.37
CA ASP A 108 -10.19 -12.29 14.80
C ASP A 108 -10.10 -10.78 15.04
N GLU A 109 -10.67 -10.29 16.14
CA GLU A 109 -10.53 -8.90 16.56
C GLU A 109 -9.15 -8.61 17.16
N ASP A 110 -8.44 -9.63 17.69
CA ASP A 110 -7.03 -9.54 18.09
C ASP A 110 -6.12 -9.60 16.85
N CYS A 111 -6.24 -8.60 15.99
CA CYS A 111 -5.58 -8.52 14.69
C CYS A 111 -4.45 -7.49 14.62
N LEU A 112 -4.09 -6.83 15.74
CA LEU A 112 -3.06 -5.79 15.75
C LEU A 112 -1.66 -6.40 15.81
N ASN A 113 -1.27 -7.06 14.74
CA ASN A 113 0.01 -7.75 14.60
C ASN A 113 0.72 -7.35 13.30
N LEU A 114 2.02 -7.65 13.22
CA LEU A 114 2.85 -7.39 12.06
C LEU A 114 3.80 -8.55 11.75
N ASN A 115 4.32 -8.57 10.53
CA ASN A 115 5.29 -9.55 10.07
C ASN A 115 6.61 -8.86 9.73
N ILE A 116 7.75 -9.54 9.92
CA ILE A 116 9.10 -9.01 9.66
C ILE A 116 9.93 -10.05 8.90
N TRP A 117 10.61 -9.59 7.83
CA TRP A 117 11.63 -10.34 7.09
C TRP A 117 12.95 -9.59 7.17
N THR A 118 14.03 -10.28 7.53
CA THR A 118 15.37 -9.70 7.62
C THR A 118 16.46 -10.75 7.45
N ARG A 119 17.62 -10.36 6.94
CA ARG A 119 18.81 -11.25 6.83
C ARG A 119 19.70 -11.23 8.06
N ASP A 120 19.48 -10.31 8.99
CA ASP A 120 20.40 -10.11 10.11
C ASP A 120 19.67 -9.41 11.25
N ILE A 121 19.67 -10.04 12.42
CA ILE A 121 19.05 -9.53 13.66
C ILE A 121 20.06 -8.90 14.63
N ARG A 122 21.33 -8.75 14.20
CA ARG A 122 22.34 -8.14 15.09
C ARG A 122 22.06 -6.66 15.26
N PRO A 123 21.99 -6.16 16.51
CA PRO A 123 21.85 -4.72 16.75
C PRO A 123 22.99 -3.93 16.08
N GLY A 124 22.66 -2.79 15.47
CA GLY A 124 23.63 -1.90 14.86
C GLY A 124 23.92 -2.15 13.38
N THR A 125 23.31 -3.13 12.74
CA THR A 125 23.42 -3.31 11.26
C THR A 125 22.77 -2.20 10.46
N LYS A 126 21.75 -1.50 11.01
CA LYS A 126 21.11 -0.30 10.46
C LYS A 126 20.66 -0.44 9.02
N LYS A 127 19.92 -1.50 8.71
CA LYS A 127 19.31 -1.69 7.40
C LYS A 127 18.12 -0.76 7.21
N PRO A 128 17.89 -0.21 6.01
CA PRO A 128 16.64 0.50 5.73
C PRO A 128 15.43 -0.39 6.00
N VAL A 129 14.37 0.21 6.52
CA VAL A 129 13.11 -0.48 6.83
C VAL A 129 12.06 -0.08 5.80
N LEU A 130 11.46 -1.06 5.13
CA LEU A 130 10.30 -0.88 4.28
C LEU A 130 9.06 -1.37 5.03
N VAL A 131 8.12 -0.47 5.28
CA VAL A 131 6.81 -0.79 5.87
C VAL A 131 5.77 -0.75 4.74
N TYR A 132 5.24 -1.91 4.37
CA TYR A 132 4.23 -2.03 3.32
C TYR A 132 2.82 -2.06 3.92
N LEU A 133 1.96 -1.15 3.47
CA LEU A 133 0.56 -1.05 3.86
C LEU A 133 -0.33 -1.64 2.75
N PHE A 134 -1.03 -2.72 3.08
CA PHE A 134 -1.93 -3.41 2.16
C PHE A 134 -3.11 -2.52 1.72
N THR A 135 -3.70 -2.85 0.58
CA THR A 135 -4.87 -2.18 0.02
C THR A 135 -6.15 -2.54 0.78
N GLY A 136 -7.09 -1.59 0.92
CA GLY A 136 -8.40 -1.75 1.53
C GLY A 136 -8.52 -1.15 2.93
N TYR A 137 -9.71 -0.57 3.18
CA TYR A 137 -10.18 -0.16 4.51
C TYR A 137 -11.32 -1.04 5.00
N THR A 138 -11.99 -1.74 4.08
CA THR A 138 -13.11 -2.64 4.38
C THR A 138 -12.68 -4.09 4.45
N ILE A 139 -11.79 -4.47 3.54
CA ILE A 139 -11.19 -5.80 3.40
C ILE A 139 -9.70 -5.66 3.12
N GLY A 140 -8.97 -6.74 3.25
CA GLY A 140 -7.53 -6.83 2.99
C GLY A 140 -6.74 -7.14 4.26
N HIS A 141 -5.51 -7.58 4.10
CA HIS A 141 -4.59 -7.82 5.21
C HIS A 141 -3.13 -7.97 4.74
N SER A 142 -2.21 -7.99 5.70
CA SER A 142 -0.76 -7.92 5.50
C SER A 142 -0.13 -9.09 4.74
N HIS A 143 -0.86 -10.18 4.51
CA HIS A 143 -0.41 -11.37 3.78
C HIS A 143 -1.47 -11.90 2.79
N GLU A 144 -2.41 -11.05 2.40
CA GLU A 144 -3.51 -11.38 1.50
C GLU A 144 -3.01 -11.89 0.14
N LEU A 145 -2.01 -11.23 -0.42
CA LEU A 145 -1.44 -11.57 -1.71
C LEU A 145 -0.01 -12.09 -1.56
N ALA A 146 0.34 -13.10 -2.35
CA ALA A 146 1.71 -13.59 -2.44
C ALA A 146 2.71 -12.48 -2.85
N GLY A 147 2.22 -11.43 -3.54
CA GLY A 147 2.97 -10.23 -3.88
C GLY A 147 3.48 -9.43 -2.68
N TYR A 148 2.88 -9.57 -1.50
CA TYR A 148 3.25 -8.82 -0.29
C TYR A 148 4.41 -9.43 0.52
N ASP A 149 4.88 -10.64 0.17
CA ASP A 149 5.96 -11.31 0.89
C ASP A 149 7.27 -10.50 0.86
N GLY A 150 7.88 -10.33 2.01
CA GLY A 150 9.09 -9.50 2.17
C GLY A 150 10.41 -10.25 1.94
N GLU A 151 10.37 -11.56 1.70
CA GLU A 151 11.58 -12.40 1.70
C GLU A 151 12.55 -11.99 0.59
N TYR A 152 12.04 -11.72 -0.62
CA TYR A 152 12.91 -11.34 -1.74
C TYR A 152 13.69 -10.06 -1.48
N LEU A 153 13.03 -8.99 -1.02
CA LEU A 153 13.67 -7.71 -0.74
C LEU A 153 14.68 -7.81 0.42
N ALA A 154 14.32 -8.56 1.47
CA ALA A 154 15.24 -8.81 2.59
C ALA A 154 16.47 -9.59 2.15
N ASN A 155 16.29 -10.60 1.27
CA ASN A 155 17.36 -11.45 0.78
C ASN A 155 18.30 -10.74 -0.19
N ASN A 156 17.73 -10.05 -1.20
CA ASN A 156 18.49 -9.58 -2.36
C ASN A 156 18.89 -8.10 -2.25
N HIS A 157 18.17 -7.31 -1.43
CA HIS A 157 18.36 -5.86 -1.37
C HIS A 157 18.73 -5.33 0.02
N ASN A 158 19.02 -6.23 0.97
CA ASN A 158 19.47 -5.86 2.32
C ASN A 158 18.51 -4.92 3.06
N LEU A 159 17.20 -5.14 2.92
CA LEU A 159 16.17 -4.41 3.64
C LEU A 159 15.66 -5.21 4.85
N VAL A 160 15.05 -4.51 5.79
CA VAL A 160 14.07 -5.09 6.71
C VAL A 160 12.69 -4.76 6.18
N VAL A 161 11.87 -5.77 5.91
CA VAL A 161 10.50 -5.57 5.40
C VAL A 161 9.51 -5.85 6.51
N VAL A 162 8.52 -4.97 6.65
CA VAL A 162 7.47 -5.07 7.68
C VAL A 162 6.10 -4.91 7.04
N THR A 163 5.15 -5.79 7.39
CA THR A 163 3.75 -5.70 6.91
C THR A 163 2.80 -5.74 8.09
N PRO A 164 2.26 -4.59 8.56
CA PRO A 164 1.31 -4.54 9.67
C PRO A 164 -0.12 -4.82 9.22
N ASN A 165 -0.91 -5.48 10.09
CA ASN A 165 -2.36 -5.49 10.07
C ASN A 165 -2.91 -4.30 10.86
N HIS A 166 -4.17 -3.93 10.63
CA HIS A 166 -4.92 -2.95 11.41
C HIS A 166 -6.41 -3.26 11.33
N ARG A 167 -7.21 -2.69 12.22
CA ARG A 167 -8.67 -2.85 12.17
C ARG A 167 -9.26 -2.21 10.91
N LEU A 168 -10.26 -2.86 10.37
CA LEU A 168 -10.97 -2.51 9.15
C LEU A 168 -12.44 -2.21 9.42
N ASN A 169 -13.14 -1.79 8.37
CA ASN A 169 -14.60 -1.60 8.33
C ASN A 169 -15.15 -0.85 9.55
N SER A 170 -16.30 -1.25 10.09
CA SER A 170 -16.88 -0.62 11.29
C SER A 170 -16.02 -0.73 12.53
N PHE A 171 -15.16 -1.75 12.66
CA PHE A 171 -14.26 -1.89 13.81
C PHE A 171 -13.15 -0.84 13.83
N GLY A 172 -12.73 -0.38 12.65
CA GLY A 172 -11.69 0.65 12.51
C GLY A 172 -12.21 2.08 12.32
N PHE A 173 -13.47 2.25 11.87
CA PHE A 173 -13.93 3.54 11.32
C PHE A 173 -15.38 3.92 11.67
N LEU A 174 -16.06 3.25 12.60
CA LEU A 174 -17.40 3.67 13.06
C LEU A 174 -17.29 4.89 13.99
N ASP A 175 -17.80 6.04 13.54
CA ASP A 175 -17.75 7.31 14.28
C ASP A 175 -18.75 7.36 15.45
N LEU A 176 -18.32 6.88 16.59
CA LEU A 176 -19.08 6.94 17.85
C LEU A 176 -18.70 8.15 18.72
N SER A 177 -17.98 9.13 18.20
CA SER A 177 -17.43 10.28 18.97
C SER A 177 -18.50 11.07 19.72
N PHE A 178 -19.74 11.08 19.24
CA PHE A 178 -20.88 11.73 19.88
C PHE A 178 -21.51 10.93 21.03
N MET A 179 -21.09 9.65 21.23
CA MET A 179 -21.58 8.77 22.29
C MET A 179 -20.78 8.88 23.61
N GLY A 180 -19.82 9.76 23.67
CA GLY A 180 -19.02 10.06 24.87
C GLY A 180 -17.51 10.02 24.67
N GLN A 181 -16.79 10.57 25.66
CA GLN A 181 -15.32 10.75 25.62
C GLN A 181 -14.56 9.45 25.34
N LYS A 182 -15.09 8.29 25.81
CA LYS A 182 -14.52 6.97 25.58
C LYS A 182 -14.31 6.70 24.09
N TYR A 183 -15.21 7.19 23.21
CA TYR A 183 -15.25 6.91 21.79
C TYR A 183 -14.70 8.05 20.90
N GLN A 184 -14.05 9.06 21.49
CA GLN A 184 -13.61 10.25 20.75
C GLN A 184 -12.71 9.99 19.55
N HIS A 185 -12.06 8.82 19.48
CA HIS A 185 -11.12 8.43 18.42
C HIS A 185 -11.68 7.33 17.50
N SER A 186 -12.91 6.89 17.70
CA SER A 186 -13.50 5.73 17.01
C SER A 186 -13.59 5.90 15.49
N ALA A 187 -13.82 7.12 15.01
CA ALA A 187 -13.88 7.44 13.59
C ALA A 187 -12.59 7.12 12.81
N ASN A 188 -11.46 7.05 13.51
CA ASN A 188 -10.14 6.84 12.92
C ASN A 188 -9.30 5.83 13.73
N ALA A 189 -9.94 4.92 14.44
CA ALA A 189 -9.26 3.91 15.26
C ALA A 189 -8.27 3.06 14.42
N GLY A 190 -8.66 2.66 13.21
CA GLY A 190 -7.79 1.91 12.29
C GLY A 190 -6.56 2.69 11.80
N LEU A 191 -6.63 4.03 11.72
CA LEU A 191 -5.43 4.87 11.48
C LEU A 191 -4.52 4.92 12.69
N LEU A 192 -5.10 5.03 13.89
CA LEU A 192 -4.34 5.01 15.13
C LEU A 192 -3.64 3.67 15.35
N ASP A 193 -4.20 2.56 14.86
CA ASP A 193 -3.54 1.26 14.83
C ASP A 193 -2.24 1.34 14.01
N LEU A 194 -2.27 1.96 12.82
CA LEU A 194 -1.08 2.14 12.00
C LEU A 194 -0.06 3.08 12.65
N VAL A 195 -0.51 4.14 13.36
CA VAL A 195 0.38 4.99 14.16
C VAL A 195 1.04 4.18 15.28
N ALA A 196 0.29 3.30 15.95
CA ALA A 196 0.84 2.40 16.99
C ALA A 196 1.86 1.43 16.39
N ALA A 197 1.57 0.85 15.21
CA ALA A 197 2.51 -0.01 14.50
C ALA A 197 3.81 0.73 14.16
N LEU A 198 3.74 1.95 13.64
CA LEU A 198 4.93 2.77 13.33
C LEU A 198 5.74 3.11 14.58
N ARG A 199 5.08 3.43 15.70
CA ARG A 199 5.75 3.66 16.99
C ARG A 199 6.43 2.39 17.50
N TRP A 200 5.76 1.24 17.40
CA TRP A 200 6.34 -0.04 17.77
C TRP A 200 7.57 -0.36 16.90
N ILE A 201 7.47 -0.16 15.56
CA ILE A 201 8.59 -0.33 14.62
C ILE A 201 9.76 0.56 15.03
N LYS A 202 9.51 1.86 15.26
CA LYS A 202 10.54 2.82 15.72
C LYS A 202 11.25 2.36 16.98
N ALA A 203 10.53 1.77 17.94
CA ALA A 203 11.09 1.31 19.21
C ALA A 203 11.84 -0.03 19.10
N ASN A 204 11.42 -0.94 18.21
CA ASN A 204 11.87 -2.33 18.24
C ASN A 204 12.70 -2.77 17.04
N ILE A 205 12.61 -2.09 15.89
CA ILE A 205 13.16 -2.59 14.63
C ILE A 205 14.69 -2.77 14.64
N ALA A 206 15.39 -2.07 15.52
CA ALA A 206 16.83 -2.24 15.71
C ALA A 206 17.21 -3.66 16.19
N HIS A 207 16.33 -4.36 16.91
CA HIS A 207 16.50 -5.75 17.31
C HIS A 207 16.32 -6.75 16.16
N PHE A 208 15.78 -6.27 15.04
CA PHE A 208 15.66 -7.01 13.78
C PHE A 208 16.67 -6.52 12.72
N GLY A 209 17.70 -5.76 13.17
CA GLY A 209 18.75 -5.22 12.31
C GLY A 209 18.35 -4.01 11.47
N GLY A 210 17.16 -3.46 11.67
CA GLY A 210 16.66 -2.27 10.98
C GLY A 210 17.18 -0.97 11.59
N ASP A 211 17.11 0.11 10.79
CA ASP A 211 17.42 1.47 11.22
C ASP A 211 16.11 2.22 11.54
N PRO A 212 15.83 2.53 12.82
CA PRO A 212 14.65 3.30 13.20
C PRO A 212 14.62 4.72 12.64
N GLU A 213 15.77 5.25 12.17
CA GLU A 213 15.88 6.56 11.52
C GLU A 213 15.83 6.45 9.98
N ASN A 214 15.52 5.28 9.43
CA ASN A 214 15.45 5.07 7.99
C ASN A 214 14.25 4.18 7.61
N ILE A 215 13.04 4.67 7.88
CA ILE A 215 11.76 4.00 7.61
C ILE A 215 11.14 4.58 6.34
N THR A 216 10.92 3.72 5.35
CA THR A 216 10.16 4.02 4.13
C THR A 216 8.77 3.42 4.25
N LEU A 217 7.74 4.23 4.12
CA LEU A 217 6.35 3.77 4.10
C LEU A 217 5.92 3.58 2.65
N MET A 218 5.32 2.45 2.32
CA MET A 218 4.89 2.09 0.96
C MET A 218 3.47 1.55 0.98
N GLY A 219 2.69 1.84 -0.06
CA GLY A 219 1.36 1.26 -0.25
C GLY A 219 0.78 1.56 -1.61
N GLN A 220 -0.13 0.69 -2.05
CA GLN A 220 -0.80 0.74 -3.34
C GLN A 220 -2.30 0.99 -3.17
N GLY A 221 -2.91 1.71 -4.10
CA GLY A 221 -4.34 2.01 -4.07
C GLY A 221 -4.74 2.71 -2.76
N THR A 222 -5.71 2.17 -2.04
CA THR A 222 -6.05 2.67 -0.70
C THR A 222 -4.92 2.49 0.31
N GLY A 223 -3.96 1.57 0.09
CA GLY A 223 -2.69 1.50 0.83
C GLY A 223 -1.84 2.74 0.61
N GLY A 224 -1.74 3.23 -0.63
CA GLY A 224 -1.14 4.54 -0.96
C GLY A 224 -1.92 5.69 -0.32
N GLY A 225 -3.25 5.60 -0.29
CA GLY A 225 -4.11 6.54 0.45
C GLY A 225 -3.82 6.54 1.96
N LYS A 226 -3.52 5.37 2.57
CA LYS A 226 -3.06 5.27 3.96
C LYS A 226 -1.72 5.97 4.15
N VAL A 227 -0.77 5.78 3.21
CA VAL A 227 0.52 6.50 3.23
C VAL A 227 0.28 8.00 3.22
N MET A 228 -0.52 8.52 2.28
CA MET A 228 -0.90 9.94 2.21
C MET A 228 -1.52 10.45 3.50
N THR A 229 -2.48 9.70 4.05
CA THR A 229 -3.18 10.08 5.28
C THR A 229 -2.21 10.15 6.46
N LEU A 230 -1.34 9.14 6.62
CA LEU A 230 -0.31 9.14 7.67
C LEU A 230 0.69 10.30 7.50
N LEU A 231 1.09 10.63 6.27
CA LEU A 231 1.94 11.81 6.00
C LEU A 231 1.26 13.14 6.38
N SER A 232 -0.07 13.19 6.41
CA SER A 232 -0.84 14.38 6.81
C SER A 232 -1.01 14.53 8.32
N MET A 233 -0.72 13.47 9.11
CA MET A 233 -1.00 13.39 10.54
C MET A 233 0.17 13.90 11.38
N PRO A 234 -0.05 14.82 12.35
CA PRO A 234 1.01 15.23 13.29
C PRO A 234 1.59 14.08 14.11
N GLN A 235 0.77 13.04 14.38
CA GLN A 235 1.12 11.90 15.22
C GLN A 235 2.21 11.01 14.61
N THR A 236 2.52 11.16 13.31
CA THR A 236 3.55 10.40 12.58
C THR A 236 4.85 11.17 12.37
N GLU A 237 4.95 12.40 12.88
CA GLU A 237 6.18 13.18 12.78
C GLU A 237 7.36 12.42 13.39
N GLY A 238 8.46 12.31 12.62
CA GLY A 238 9.66 11.56 13.01
C GLY A 238 9.53 10.03 12.93
N LEU A 239 8.40 9.49 12.45
CA LEU A 239 8.19 8.05 12.25
C LEU A 239 8.39 7.61 10.79
N ILE A 240 8.28 8.53 9.84
CA ILE A 240 8.36 8.28 8.39
C ILE A 240 9.48 9.13 7.81
N HIS A 241 10.41 8.52 7.08
CA HIS A 241 11.58 9.18 6.52
C HIS A 241 11.56 9.25 5.00
N LYS A 242 10.82 8.35 4.33
CA LYS A 242 10.58 8.30 2.90
C LYS A 242 9.19 7.72 2.63
N ALA A 243 8.63 7.99 1.46
CA ALA A 243 7.33 7.43 1.09
C ALA A 243 7.31 6.96 -0.37
N ILE A 244 6.65 5.82 -0.61
CA ILE A 244 6.33 5.27 -1.92
C ILE A 244 4.81 5.18 -2.02
N ILE A 245 4.25 5.90 -2.98
CA ILE A 245 2.80 6.01 -3.17
C ILE A 245 2.47 5.45 -4.55
N GLU A 246 1.89 4.25 -4.55
CA GLU A 246 1.53 3.55 -5.77
C GLU A 246 0.02 3.69 -5.98
N SER A 247 -0.40 4.41 -7.01
CA SER A 247 -1.81 4.59 -7.41
C SER A 247 -2.75 5.03 -6.26
N GLY A 248 -2.23 5.85 -5.32
CA GLY A 248 -2.96 6.21 -4.09
C GLY A 248 -2.85 7.68 -3.69
N SER A 249 -2.43 8.54 -4.59
CA SER A 249 -2.26 9.98 -4.35
C SER A 249 -3.60 10.73 -4.39
N LEU A 250 -3.65 11.89 -3.72
CA LEU A 250 -4.83 12.76 -3.61
C LEU A 250 -6.10 12.06 -3.11
N PHE A 251 -5.96 11.40 -1.97
CA PHE A 251 -7.07 10.73 -1.31
C PHE A 251 -7.87 11.73 -0.46
N LYS A 252 -9.19 11.78 -0.67
CA LYS A 252 -10.12 12.57 0.13
C LYS A 252 -10.80 11.66 1.13
N VAL A 253 -10.74 12.03 2.41
CA VAL A 253 -11.43 11.31 3.48
C VAL A 253 -12.84 11.86 3.70
N MET A 254 -13.69 11.05 4.30
CA MET A 254 -15.10 11.37 4.52
C MET A 254 -15.25 12.59 5.46
N ASP A 255 -16.24 13.45 5.18
CA ASP A 255 -16.63 14.50 6.10
C ASP A 255 -17.32 13.91 7.35
N SER A 256 -17.02 14.46 8.54
CA SER A 256 -17.60 14.01 9.81
C SER A 256 -19.13 14.06 9.86
N LYS A 257 -19.76 14.90 9.06
CA LYS A 257 -21.22 14.94 8.91
C LYS A 257 -21.75 13.57 8.45
N TYR A 258 -21.07 12.94 7.51
CA TYR A 258 -21.50 11.65 6.94
C TYR A 258 -21.07 10.47 7.81
N SER A 259 -19.86 10.50 8.41
CA SER A 259 -19.43 9.43 9.32
C SER A 259 -20.32 9.32 10.55
N ARG A 260 -20.70 10.45 11.17
CA ARG A 260 -21.66 10.49 12.28
C ARG A 260 -23.06 10.05 11.87
N ARG A 261 -23.49 10.39 10.65
CA ARG A 261 -24.80 9.96 10.15
C ARG A 261 -24.84 8.46 9.94
N LEU A 262 -23.79 7.87 9.36
CA LEU A 262 -23.63 6.42 9.24
C LEU A 262 -23.72 5.75 10.62
N ALA A 263 -22.96 6.21 11.59
CA ALA A 263 -22.98 5.68 12.94
C ALA A 263 -24.35 5.82 13.61
N SER A 264 -25.01 6.97 13.50
CA SER A 264 -26.33 7.20 14.07
C SER A 264 -27.38 6.23 13.52
N ILE A 265 -27.37 5.98 12.20
CA ILE A 265 -28.31 5.02 11.59
C ILE A 265 -27.93 3.59 12.00
N THR A 266 -26.66 3.23 12.01
CA THR A 266 -26.19 1.93 12.48
C THR A 266 -26.67 1.63 13.90
N LEU A 267 -26.51 2.59 14.83
CA LEU A 267 -26.97 2.45 16.20
C LEU A 267 -28.50 2.29 16.27
N SER A 268 -29.24 3.05 15.46
CA SER A 268 -30.69 2.95 15.38
C SER A 268 -31.16 1.56 14.90
N GLU A 269 -30.52 1.00 13.87
CA GLU A 269 -30.81 -0.36 13.37
C GLU A 269 -30.54 -1.45 14.42
N LEU A 270 -29.55 -1.22 15.27
CA LEU A 270 -29.19 -2.13 16.35
C LEU A 270 -29.98 -1.90 17.64
N GLY A 271 -30.84 -0.88 17.70
CA GLY A 271 -31.58 -0.49 18.92
C GLY A 271 -30.61 -0.02 20.03
N VAL A 272 -29.44 0.54 19.67
CA VAL A 272 -28.44 1.01 20.62
C VAL A 272 -28.63 2.49 20.89
N THR A 273 -28.65 2.84 22.18
CA THR A 273 -28.74 4.22 22.71
C THR A 273 -27.55 4.50 23.64
N ALA A 274 -27.45 5.71 24.17
CA ALA A 274 -26.41 6.06 25.13
C ALA A 274 -26.50 5.22 26.42
N GLU A 275 -27.71 4.81 26.82
CA GLU A 275 -27.94 4.04 28.04
C GLU A 275 -27.52 2.58 27.92
N ASN A 276 -27.55 2.00 26.70
CA ASN A 276 -27.22 0.60 26.48
C ASN A 276 -26.00 0.39 25.54
N ILE A 277 -25.19 1.40 25.33
CA ILE A 277 -24.07 1.37 24.37
C ILE A 277 -23.10 0.20 24.58
N ALA A 278 -22.98 -0.31 25.80
CA ALA A 278 -22.17 -1.49 26.11
C ALA A 278 -22.58 -2.77 25.33
N VAL A 279 -23.77 -2.80 24.74
CA VAL A 279 -24.21 -3.89 23.84
C VAL A 279 -23.26 -4.02 22.64
N LEU A 280 -22.63 -2.93 22.18
CA LEU A 280 -21.67 -2.95 21.09
C LEU A 280 -20.44 -3.82 21.39
N ASP A 281 -20.06 -3.99 22.66
CA ASP A 281 -18.88 -4.77 23.04
C ASP A 281 -19.10 -6.28 22.76
N THR A 282 -20.35 -6.73 22.66
CA THR A 282 -20.72 -8.16 22.50
C THR A 282 -21.54 -8.47 21.25
N ILE A 283 -21.89 -7.45 20.45
CA ILE A 283 -22.68 -7.67 19.24
C ILE A 283 -21.89 -8.52 18.23
N SER A 284 -22.61 -9.40 17.51
CA SER A 284 -21.95 -10.24 16.51
C SER A 284 -21.47 -9.41 15.30
N HIS A 285 -20.39 -9.88 14.66
CA HIS A 285 -19.87 -9.25 13.43
C HIS A 285 -20.93 -9.17 12.32
N SER A 286 -21.78 -10.22 12.18
CA SER A 286 -22.85 -10.24 11.18
C SER A 286 -23.90 -9.18 11.46
N ALA A 287 -24.39 -9.06 12.72
CA ALA A 287 -25.38 -8.07 13.08
C ALA A 287 -24.87 -6.63 12.88
N LEU A 288 -23.63 -6.37 13.30
CA LEU A 288 -23.00 -5.07 13.06
C LEU A 288 -22.90 -4.75 11.57
N ARG A 289 -22.46 -5.72 10.75
CA ARG A 289 -22.34 -5.56 9.29
C ARG A 289 -23.71 -5.30 8.63
N GLU A 290 -24.75 -6.05 8.98
CA GLU A 290 -26.08 -5.85 8.44
C GLU A 290 -26.61 -4.45 8.73
N ALA A 291 -26.50 -4.00 9.98
CA ALA A 291 -26.88 -2.65 10.37
C ALA A 291 -26.10 -1.55 9.62
N THR A 292 -24.79 -1.76 9.42
CA THR A 292 -23.95 -0.82 8.70
C THR A 292 -24.24 -0.79 7.20
N ASN A 293 -24.59 -1.92 6.59
CA ASN A 293 -25.01 -1.96 5.18
C ASN A 293 -26.30 -1.15 4.98
N VAL A 294 -27.28 -1.31 5.86
CA VAL A 294 -28.52 -0.48 5.84
C VAL A 294 -28.18 1.00 5.99
N ALA A 295 -27.26 1.33 6.89
CA ALA A 295 -26.82 2.71 7.08
C ALA A 295 -26.18 3.30 5.83
N PHE A 296 -25.33 2.54 5.14
CA PHE A 296 -24.72 2.99 3.88
C PHE A 296 -25.75 3.30 2.79
N GLU A 297 -26.69 2.40 2.57
CA GLU A 297 -27.72 2.63 1.55
C GLU A 297 -28.57 3.88 1.86
N ARG A 298 -28.92 4.08 3.12
CA ARG A 298 -29.69 5.26 3.53
C ARG A 298 -28.91 6.56 3.39
N VAL A 299 -27.63 6.59 3.82
CA VAL A 299 -26.82 7.81 3.71
C VAL A 299 -26.52 8.14 2.25
N ARG A 300 -26.29 7.13 1.42
CA ARG A 300 -26.10 7.30 -0.03
C ARG A 300 -27.36 7.89 -0.69
N ALA A 301 -28.55 7.37 -0.36
CA ALA A 301 -29.81 7.90 -0.86
C ALA A 301 -30.05 9.35 -0.44
N MET A 302 -29.76 9.71 0.82
CA MET A 302 -29.88 11.09 1.33
C MET A 302 -28.90 12.04 0.62
N ALA A 303 -27.65 11.63 0.41
CA ALA A 303 -26.68 12.42 -0.33
C ALA A 303 -27.13 12.69 -1.77
N TYR A 304 -27.88 11.75 -2.36
CA TYR A 304 -28.47 11.90 -3.68
C TYR A 304 -29.63 12.91 -3.68
N GLU A 305 -30.52 12.84 -2.69
CA GLU A 305 -31.67 13.76 -2.54
C GLU A 305 -31.24 15.21 -2.22
N ASP A 306 -30.21 15.39 -1.40
CA ASP A 306 -29.67 16.70 -1.04
C ASP A 306 -28.89 17.37 -2.19
N GLY A 307 -28.77 16.73 -3.36
CA GLY A 307 -27.94 17.22 -4.47
C GLY A 307 -26.42 17.24 -4.14
N THR A 308 -26.04 16.65 -3.02
CA THR A 308 -24.65 16.49 -2.57
C THR A 308 -24.08 15.15 -3.03
N SER A 309 -24.82 14.37 -3.81
CA SER A 309 -24.33 13.16 -4.48
C SER A 309 -23.11 13.46 -5.35
N ASN A 310 -23.01 14.67 -5.90
CA ASN A 310 -21.82 15.16 -6.57
C ASN A 310 -20.63 15.37 -5.62
N ALA A 311 -20.85 15.52 -4.31
CA ALA A 311 -19.78 15.55 -3.32
C ALA A 311 -19.08 14.19 -3.14
N PHE A 312 -19.68 13.11 -3.67
CA PHE A 312 -19.11 11.77 -3.70
C PHE A 312 -18.62 11.35 -5.10
N VAL A 313 -18.88 12.14 -6.14
CA VAL A 313 -18.68 11.71 -7.52
C VAL A 313 -17.86 12.66 -8.37
N GLU A 314 -17.75 13.95 -8.12
CA GLU A 314 -17.11 14.82 -9.13
C GLU A 314 -16.43 16.08 -8.59
N ASP A 315 -15.32 15.91 -7.91
CA ASP A 315 -14.16 16.70 -8.29
C ASP A 315 -13.32 15.79 -9.21
N ASP A 316 -13.18 16.09 -10.49
CA ASP A 316 -12.53 15.27 -11.51
C ASP A 316 -11.10 14.83 -11.18
N ASN A 317 -10.58 15.27 -10.04
CA ASN A 317 -9.21 15.12 -9.59
C ASN A 317 -9.04 14.39 -8.26
N LEU A 318 -10.13 14.01 -7.55
CA LEU A 318 -10.06 13.39 -6.23
C LEU A 318 -10.91 12.13 -6.20
N ILE A 319 -10.38 11.06 -5.58
CA ILE A 319 -11.19 9.89 -5.21
C ILE A 319 -11.87 10.21 -3.89
N ASP A 320 -13.15 10.51 -3.93
CA ASP A 320 -14.00 10.54 -2.75
C ASP A 320 -14.30 9.12 -2.29
N TYR A 321 -13.86 8.80 -1.09
CA TYR A 321 -14.16 7.51 -0.52
C TYR A 321 -15.42 7.61 0.36
N PHE A 322 -16.52 7.05 -0.12
CA PHE A 322 -17.71 6.83 0.68
C PHE A 322 -17.79 5.36 1.08
N GLY A 323 -17.52 5.09 2.32
CA GLY A 323 -17.47 3.73 2.84
C GLY A 323 -16.77 3.70 4.20
N TRP A 324 -16.37 2.52 4.64
CA TRP A 324 -15.50 2.42 5.81
C TRP A 324 -14.11 2.94 5.45
N ALA A 325 -13.84 4.16 5.87
CA ALA A 325 -12.60 4.87 5.61
C ALA A 325 -12.39 5.96 6.66
N PRO A 326 -11.19 6.52 6.75
CA PRO A 326 -10.92 7.66 7.60
C PRO A 326 -11.88 8.81 7.36
N SER A 327 -12.15 9.59 8.40
CA SER A 327 -12.97 10.80 8.31
C SER A 327 -12.33 11.99 9.01
N LEU A 328 -12.69 13.19 8.55
CA LEU A 328 -12.29 14.44 9.21
C LEU A 328 -13.05 14.57 10.53
N ASP A 329 -12.44 14.11 11.61
CA ASP A 329 -13.02 14.17 12.97
C ASP A 329 -12.61 15.42 13.76
N GLY A 330 -11.64 16.19 13.23
CA GLY A 330 -11.10 17.38 13.90
C GLY A 330 -10.16 17.06 15.07
N VAL A 331 -9.87 15.79 15.34
CA VAL A 331 -9.02 15.31 16.45
C VAL A 331 -7.83 14.51 15.92
N VAL A 332 -8.08 13.41 15.20
CA VAL A 332 -7.04 12.58 14.57
C VAL A 332 -6.68 13.15 13.21
N LEU A 333 -7.68 13.48 12.42
CA LEU A 333 -7.56 14.14 11.13
C LEU A 333 -8.22 15.54 11.19
N THR A 334 -7.41 16.57 11.13
CA THR A 334 -7.84 17.97 11.23
C THR A 334 -7.97 18.65 9.87
N GLU A 335 -7.42 18.06 8.83
CA GLU A 335 -7.39 18.60 7.46
C GLU A 335 -7.40 17.44 6.46
N GLN A 336 -7.92 17.67 5.26
CA GLN A 336 -7.91 16.69 4.19
C GLN A 336 -6.47 16.25 3.83
N PRO A 337 -6.19 14.94 3.71
CA PRO A 337 -4.84 14.44 3.42
C PRO A 337 -4.23 15.04 2.16
N TYR A 338 -4.99 15.24 1.09
CA TYR A 338 -4.50 15.80 -0.17
C TYR A 338 -4.04 17.26 -0.05
N ILE A 339 -4.50 17.98 0.99
CA ILE A 339 -4.06 19.35 1.32
C ILE A 339 -2.86 19.32 2.28
N ALA A 340 -2.95 18.51 3.33
CA ALA A 340 -1.98 18.54 4.42
C ALA A 340 -0.71 17.75 4.12
N ALA A 341 -0.80 16.60 3.41
CA ALA A 341 0.34 15.72 3.16
C ALA A 341 1.48 16.39 2.37
N PRO A 342 1.24 17.15 1.28
CA PRO A 342 2.33 17.84 0.58
C PRO A 342 3.18 18.69 1.51
N ARG A 343 2.56 19.50 2.35
CA ARG A 343 3.22 20.44 3.27
C ARG A 343 3.87 19.74 4.45
N ARG A 344 3.16 18.80 5.12
CA ARG A 344 3.70 18.09 6.29
C ARG A 344 4.85 17.15 5.94
N ALA A 345 4.81 16.56 4.76
CA ALA A 345 5.88 15.73 4.23
C ALA A 345 6.96 16.53 3.47
N SER A 346 7.12 17.83 3.74
CA SER A 346 8.03 18.70 3.00
C SER A 346 9.50 18.24 3.02
N ASN A 347 9.92 17.54 4.08
CA ASN A 347 11.27 16.99 4.24
C ASN A 347 11.38 15.50 3.86
N ILE A 348 10.34 14.90 3.31
CA ILE A 348 10.28 13.46 2.98
C ILE A 348 10.39 13.29 1.46
N PRO A 349 11.44 12.60 0.94
CA PRO A 349 11.50 12.19 -0.45
C PRO A 349 10.33 11.25 -0.79
N ILE A 350 9.79 11.39 -2.00
CA ILE A 350 8.63 10.62 -2.45
C ILE A 350 8.91 9.96 -3.80
N LEU A 351 8.61 8.67 -3.91
CA LEU A 351 8.46 7.95 -5.16
C LEU A 351 6.96 7.73 -5.39
N ILE A 352 6.43 8.20 -6.52
CA ILE A 352 5.00 8.18 -6.81
C ILE A 352 4.76 7.73 -8.26
N GLY A 353 3.71 6.97 -8.48
CA GLY A 353 3.32 6.57 -9.82
C GLY A 353 2.01 5.83 -9.88
N THR A 354 1.66 5.37 -11.07
CA THR A 354 0.38 4.72 -11.37
C THR A 354 0.56 3.67 -12.46
N ASN A 355 -0.46 2.86 -12.68
CA ASN A 355 -0.51 1.91 -13.77
C ASN A 355 -1.18 2.54 -15.01
N LYS A 356 -0.81 2.07 -16.19
CA LYS A 356 -1.37 2.56 -17.45
C LYS A 356 -2.89 2.27 -17.57
N HIS A 357 -3.36 1.13 -17.02
CA HIS A 357 -4.75 0.66 -17.13
C HIS A 357 -5.30 0.30 -15.74
N GLU A 358 -5.51 1.27 -14.85
CA GLU A 358 -5.88 1.03 -13.46
C GLU A 358 -7.20 0.25 -13.29
N ALA A 359 -8.28 0.74 -13.87
CA ALA A 359 -9.60 0.17 -13.68
C ALA A 359 -10.15 -0.59 -14.89
N THR A 360 -9.46 -0.56 -16.01
CA THR A 360 -9.81 -1.22 -17.27
C THR A 360 -11.33 -1.26 -17.55
N PRO A 361 -11.97 -0.16 -17.94
CA PRO A 361 -13.42 -0.11 -18.13
C PRO A 361 -13.99 -1.17 -19.08
N SER A 362 -13.21 -1.61 -20.05
CA SER A 362 -13.60 -2.70 -20.95
C SER A 362 -13.83 -4.04 -20.21
N LEU A 363 -13.29 -4.21 -19.01
CA LEU A 363 -13.49 -5.38 -18.18
C LEU A 363 -14.70 -5.24 -17.25
N TYR A 364 -14.89 -4.06 -16.63
CA TYR A 364 -15.82 -3.90 -15.52
C TYR A 364 -17.16 -3.24 -15.89
N LYS A 365 -17.23 -2.46 -16.99
CA LYS A 365 -18.52 -1.87 -17.40
C LYS A 365 -19.30 -2.86 -18.26
N MET A 366 -20.41 -3.36 -17.74
CA MET A 366 -21.24 -4.41 -18.38
C MET A 366 -21.60 -4.09 -19.84
N ASP A 367 -21.92 -2.83 -20.14
CA ASP A 367 -22.24 -2.40 -21.51
C ASP A 367 -21.05 -2.55 -22.48
N TYR A 368 -19.84 -2.48 -21.94
CA TYR A 368 -18.58 -2.55 -22.68
C TYR A 368 -18.02 -3.98 -22.77
N ALA A 369 -18.04 -4.71 -21.65
CA ALA A 369 -17.54 -6.07 -21.57
C ALA A 369 -18.34 -7.03 -22.49
N SER A 370 -19.62 -6.73 -22.72
CA SER A 370 -20.49 -7.49 -23.61
C SER A 370 -20.30 -7.22 -25.11
N MET A 371 -19.54 -6.17 -25.48
CA MET A 371 -19.27 -5.80 -26.87
C MET A 371 -18.07 -6.54 -27.44
N ASP A 372 -18.10 -6.83 -28.74
CA ASP A 372 -16.89 -7.18 -29.47
C ASP A 372 -15.96 -5.96 -29.65
N GLU A 373 -14.73 -6.20 -30.09
CA GLU A 373 -13.73 -5.13 -30.28
C GLU A 373 -14.23 -4.02 -31.20
N ARG A 374 -14.91 -4.37 -32.31
CA ARG A 374 -15.44 -3.37 -33.26
C ARG A 374 -16.54 -2.50 -32.63
N GLY A 375 -17.38 -3.10 -31.79
CA GLY A 375 -18.41 -2.38 -31.04
C GLY A 375 -17.79 -1.39 -30.06
N ARG A 376 -16.79 -1.82 -29.31
CA ARG A 376 -16.05 -0.95 -28.38
C ARG A 376 -15.38 0.21 -29.11
N ASP A 377 -14.66 -0.06 -30.18
CA ASP A 377 -13.98 0.95 -30.98
C ASP A 377 -14.96 1.99 -31.55
N SER A 378 -16.07 1.52 -32.13
CA SER A 378 -17.11 2.40 -32.67
C SER A 378 -17.72 3.29 -31.59
N LEU A 379 -17.92 2.76 -30.39
CA LEU A 379 -18.45 3.52 -29.26
C LEU A 379 -17.49 4.63 -28.83
N VAL A 380 -16.19 4.33 -28.70
CA VAL A 380 -15.15 5.32 -28.34
C VAL A 380 -15.07 6.43 -29.36
N ILE A 381 -15.02 6.09 -30.67
CA ILE A 381 -15.01 7.06 -31.77
C ILE A 381 -16.24 7.98 -31.70
N THR A 382 -17.41 7.39 -31.45
CA THR A 382 -18.68 8.14 -31.35
C THR A 382 -18.69 9.08 -30.17
N ARG A 383 -18.25 8.61 -28.99
CA ARG A 383 -18.22 9.41 -27.76
C ARG A 383 -17.23 10.55 -27.81
N LEU A 384 -16.05 10.32 -28.36
CA LEU A 384 -15.03 11.37 -28.53
C LEU A 384 -15.39 12.35 -29.64
N GLY A 385 -16.16 11.93 -30.63
CA GLY A 385 -16.61 12.78 -31.74
C GLY A 385 -15.47 13.54 -32.42
N SER A 386 -15.53 14.86 -32.44
CA SER A 386 -14.49 15.71 -33.04
C SER A 386 -13.13 15.69 -32.35
N LEU A 387 -13.06 15.17 -31.10
CA LEU A 387 -11.81 15.05 -30.36
C LEU A 387 -11.02 13.78 -30.71
N TYR A 388 -11.68 12.76 -31.30
CA TYR A 388 -11.10 11.46 -31.54
C TYR A 388 -9.77 11.50 -32.30
N SER A 389 -9.72 12.14 -33.47
CA SER A 389 -8.50 12.16 -34.29
C SER A 389 -7.31 12.78 -33.56
N LYS A 390 -7.57 13.81 -32.75
CA LYS A 390 -6.53 14.44 -31.95
C LYS A 390 -6.10 13.55 -30.75
N ALA A 391 -7.03 12.84 -30.15
CA ALA A 391 -6.73 11.89 -29.07
C ALA A 391 -5.90 10.71 -29.60
N GLU A 392 -6.25 10.16 -30.76
CA GLU A 392 -5.46 9.13 -31.44
C GLU A 392 -4.03 9.62 -31.76
N GLU A 393 -3.89 10.81 -32.32
CA GLU A 393 -2.58 11.41 -32.62
C GLU A 393 -1.73 11.52 -31.33
N GLN A 394 -2.30 12.07 -30.27
CA GLN A 394 -1.59 12.22 -29.00
C GLN A 394 -1.27 10.87 -28.34
N TYR A 395 -2.15 9.87 -28.45
CA TYR A 395 -1.86 8.52 -27.99
C TYR A 395 -0.66 7.92 -28.72
N ARG A 396 -0.62 8.01 -30.06
CA ARG A 396 0.49 7.50 -30.88
C ARG A 396 1.82 8.20 -30.60
N ILE A 397 1.78 9.48 -30.22
CA ILE A 397 2.95 10.24 -29.77
C ILE A 397 3.42 9.72 -28.41
N SER A 398 2.51 9.56 -27.46
CA SER A 398 2.82 9.11 -26.10
C SER A 398 3.23 7.63 -26.03
N TYR A 399 2.60 6.78 -26.86
CA TYR A 399 2.80 5.32 -26.86
C TYR A 399 3.19 4.76 -28.25
N PRO A 400 4.30 5.20 -28.87
CA PRO A 400 4.62 4.91 -30.28
C PRO A 400 4.93 3.43 -30.56
N ARG A 401 5.19 2.63 -29.53
CA ARG A 401 5.53 1.19 -29.66
C ARG A 401 4.39 0.24 -29.28
N THR A 402 3.22 0.79 -28.96
CA THR A 402 2.04 0.01 -28.56
C THR A 402 1.12 -0.15 -29.74
N SER A 403 0.53 -1.32 -29.92
CA SER A 403 -0.58 -1.49 -30.85
C SER A 403 -1.72 -0.59 -30.41
N TYR A 404 -2.39 0.03 -31.36
CA TYR A 404 -3.47 0.97 -31.08
C TYR A 404 -4.79 0.42 -31.62
N SER A 405 -5.79 0.43 -30.77
CA SER A 405 -7.20 0.45 -31.16
C SER A 405 -7.88 1.63 -30.46
N PRO A 406 -9.01 2.14 -30.99
CA PRO A 406 -9.75 3.22 -30.32
C PRO A 406 -10.12 2.93 -28.87
N SER A 407 -10.40 1.69 -28.52
CA SER A 407 -10.69 1.25 -27.15
C SER A 407 -9.54 1.49 -26.16
N GLU A 408 -8.29 1.59 -26.62
CA GLU A 408 -7.14 1.99 -25.80
C GLU A 408 -7.35 3.33 -25.08
N LEU A 409 -8.01 4.29 -25.77
CA LEU A 409 -8.30 5.61 -25.21
C LEU A 409 -9.31 5.55 -24.06
N PHE A 410 -10.11 4.48 -24.00
CA PHE A 410 -11.08 4.27 -22.94
C PHE A 410 -10.49 3.54 -21.73
N ASP A 411 -9.59 2.60 -21.97
CA ASP A 411 -8.94 1.81 -20.92
C ASP A 411 -7.74 2.52 -20.29
N LEU A 412 -7.23 3.57 -20.92
CA LEU A 412 -6.13 4.36 -20.38
C LEU A 412 -6.56 5.06 -19.10
N ASP A 413 -5.80 4.88 -18.02
CA ASP A 413 -6.04 5.61 -16.79
C ASP A 413 -5.74 7.10 -16.94
N ILE A 414 -6.73 7.90 -16.60
CA ILE A 414 -6.61 9.35 -16.56
C ILE A 414 -6.62 9.83 -15.11
N LYS A 415 -7.41 9.19 -14.27
CA LYS A 415 -7.76 9.65 -12.94
C LYS A 415 -6.58 9.54 -11.97
N PHE A 416 -6.05 8.33 -11.77
CA PHE A 416 -4.92 8.11 -10.86
C PHE A 416 -3.66 8.85 -11.34
N ARG A 417 -3.43 8.85 -12.65
CA ARG A 417 -2.29 9.56 -13.25
C ARG A 417 -2.35 11.06 -12.99
N ARG A 418 -3.52 11.69 -13.17
CA ARG A 418 -3.70 13.11 -12.84
C ARG A 418 -3.49 13.39 -11.37
N MET A 419 -3.99 12.54 -10.49
CA MET A 419 -3.81 12.72 -9.05
C MET A 419 -2.33 12.67 -8.65
N ALA A 420 -1.55 11.77 -9.26
CA ALA A 420 -0.10 11.72 -9.02
C ALA A 420 0.60 13.00 -9.49
N LEU A 421 0.23 13.51 -10.67
CA LEU A 421 0.76 14.76 -11.21
C LEU A 421 0.37 15.96 -10.33
N ASN A 422 -0.91 16.08 -9.98
CA ASN A 422 -1.42 17.16 -9.13
C ASN A 422 -0.74 17.19 -7.75
N PHE A 423 -0.44 16.02 -7.17
CA PHE A 423 0.31 15.94 -5.91
C PHE A 423 1.73 16.49 -6.08
N ALA A 424 2.40 16.12 -7.16
CA ALA A 424 3.75 16.59 -7.45
C ALA A 424 3.78 18.10 -7.74
N GLU A 425 2.84 18.60 -8.56
CA GLU A 425 2.66 20.03 -8.86
C GLU A 425 2.42 20.84 -7.60
N ARG A 426 1.52 20.39 -6.72
CA ARG A 426 1.23 21.09 -5.45
C ARG A 426 2.47 21.20 -4.56
N ARG A 427 3.28 20.14 -4.44
CA ARG A 427 4.55 20.22 -3.69
C ARG A 427 5.49 21.26 -4.27
N TYR A 428 5.56 21.34 -5.59
CA TYR A 428 6.40 22.32 -6.28
C TYR A 428 5.90 23.75 -6.07
N GLU A 429 4.57 23.99 -6.20
CA GLU A 429 3.92 25.27 -5.97
C GLU A 429 4.12 25.79 -4.53
N GLU A 430 4.15 24.89 -3.55
CA GLU A 430 4.47 25.20 -2.14
C GLU A 430 5.97 25.43 -1.89
N GLY A 431 6.82 25.38 -2.93
CA GLY A 431 8.27 25.62 -2.85
C GLY A 431 9.04 24.50 -2.16
N ILE A 432 8.52 23.29 -2.12
CA ILE A 432 9.15 22.13 -1.50
C ILE A 432 10.26 21.60 -2.40
N SER A 433 11.51 21.67 -1.92
CA SER A 433 12.70 21.25 -2.67
C SER A 433 13.08 19.78 -2.51
N THR A 434 12.49 19.07 -1.54
CA THR A 434 12.74 17.63 -1.35
C THR A 434 12.25 16.84 -2.56
N PRO A 435 13.06 15.95 -3.12
CA PRO A 435 12.79 15.35 -4.42
C PRO A 435 11.53 14.48 -4.42
N ILE A 436 10.83 14.53 -5.52
CA ILE A 436 9.78 13.59 -5.90
C ILE A 436 10.18 12.91 -7.21
N TYR A 437 10.01 11.60 -7.28
CA TYR A 437 10.29 10.78 -8.47
C TYR A 437 9.01 10.18 -8.98
N MET A 438 8.83 10.14 -10.30
CA MET A 438 7.58 9.70 -10.90
C MET A 438 7.79 8.52 -11.84
N TYR A 439 6.85 7.55 -11.81
CA TYR A 439 6.81 6.43 -12.75
C TYR A 439 5.41 6.25 -13.37
N LEU A 440 5.37 5.50 -14.48
CA LEU A 440 4.17 4.93 -15.07
C LEU A 440 4.46 3.46 -15.39
N PHE A 441 3.68 2.56 -14.78
CA PHE A 441 3.81 1.13 -14.98
C PHE A 441 2.95 0.68 -16.17
N GLY A 442 3.58 0.06 -17.16
CA GLY A 442 2.94 -0.30 -18.42
C GLY A 442 3.10 -1.77 -18.82
N TYR A 443 3.58 -2.65 -17.91
CA TYR A 443 3.59 -4.09 -18.18
C TYR A 443 2.15 -4.60 -18.25
N GLU A 444 1.82 -5.28 -19.35
CA GLU A 444 0.51 -5.90 -19.54
C GLU A 444 0.62 -7.41 -19.25
N SER A 445 -0.18 -7.89 -18.30
CA SER A 445 -0.19 -9.30 -17.93
C SER A 445 -0.73 -10.16 -19.06
N PRO A 446 -0.09 -11.29 -19.39
CA PRO A 446 -0.58 -12.24 -20.38
C PRO A 446 -1.60 -13.24 -19.82
N THR A 447 -1.86 -13.23 -18.49
CA THR A 447 -2.78 -14.16 -17.86
C THR A 447 -4.23 -13.79 -18.14
N GLU A 448 -5.15 -14.74 -17.99
CA GLU A 448 -6.58 -14.57 -18.29
C GLU A 448 -6.80 -13.92 -19.67
N ASP A 449 -6.10 -14.44 -20.70
CA ASP A 449 -6.13 -13.93 -22.08
C ASP A 449 -5.75 -12.44 -22.22
N GLY A 450 -5.02 -11.90 -21.25
CA GLY A 450 -4.54 -10.50 -21.25
C GLY A 450 -5.59 -9.46 -20.89
N VAL A 451 -6.77 -9.87 -20.41
CA VAL A 451 -7.90 -8.95 -20.16
C VAL A 451 -7.62 -7.92 -19.06
N PHE A 452 -6.74 -8.28 -18.11
CA PHE A 452 -6.37 -7.37 -17.01
C PHE A 452 -5.36 -6.29 -17.41
N ARG A 453 -4.58 -6.49 -18.46
CA ARG A 453 -3.59 -5.51 -18.95
C ARG A 453 -2.62 -5.05 -17.84
N SER A 454 -2.35 -3.73 -17.73
CA SER A 454 -1.59 -3.12 -16.62
C SER A 454 -2.53 -2.74 -15.48
N HIS A 455 -3.27 -3.73 -14.94
CA HIS A 455 -4.34 -3.52 -13.97
C HIS A 455 -3.83 -2.98 -12.63
N HIS A 456 -4.74 -2.36 -11.87
CA HIS A 456 -4.52 -1.96 -10.49
C HIS A 456 -3.94 -3.09 -9.65
N MET A 457 -2.93 -2.82 -8.84
CA MET A 457 -2.18 -3.78 -8.00
C MET A 457 -1.16 -4.66 -8.74
N LEU A 458 -1.10 -4.66 -10.08
CA LEU A 458 -0.18 -5.53 -10.82
C LEU A 458 1.30 -5.16 -10.58
N GLU A 459 1.62 -3.91 -10.33
CA GLU A 459 3.00 -3.45 -10.07
C GLU A 459 3.60 -3.97 -8.77
N ILE A 460 2.77 -4.34 -7.77
CA ILE A 460 3.21 -4.75 -6.44
C ILE A 460 4.19 -5.94 -6.48
N PRO A 461 3.87 -7.09 -7.13
CA PRO A 461 4.80 -8.20 -7.20
C PRO A 461 6.12 -7.85 -7.92
N PHE A 462 6.12 -6.83 -8.79
CA PHE A 462 7.35 -6.35 -9.44
C PHE A 462 8.21 -5.52 -8.47
N ALA A 463 7.60 -4.60 -7.76
CA ALA A 463 8.26 -3.77 -6.75
C ALA A 463 8.82 -4.60 -5.59
N MET A 464 8.07 -5.62 -5.14
CA MET A 464 8.45 -6.52 -4.06
C MET A 464 9.36 -7.68 -4.48
N GLY A 465 9.59 -7.89 -5.79
CA GLY A 465 10.42 -8.99 -6.31
C GLY A 465 9.71 -10.35 -6.36
N ASN A 466 8.39 -10.39 -6.29
CA ASN A 466 7.57 -11.58 -6.09
C ASN A 466 6.83 -12.06 -7.35
N THR A 467 7.29 -11.70 -8.56
CA THR A 467 6.60 -12.06 -9.81
C THR A 467 6.44 -13.55 -10.03
N THR A 468 7.34 -14.37 -9.48
CA THR A 468 7.21 -15.84 -9.53
C THR A 468 6.14 -16.34 -8.55
N LEU A 469 6.10 -15.79 -7.32
CA LEU A 469 5.09 -16.14 -6.32
C LEU A 469 3.69 -15.72 -6.76
N ALA A 470 3.57 -14.55 -7.40
CA ALA A 470 2.34 -13.99 -7.94
C ALA A 470 2.19 -14.26 -9.46
N SER A 471 2.58 -15.45 -9.92
CA SER A 471 2.55 -15.80 -11.35
C SER A 471 1.14 -15.83 -11.94
N SER A 472 0.10 -16.02 -11.13
CA SER A 472 -1.30 -15.86 -11.54
C SER A 472 -1.60 -14.43 -12.03
N MET A 473 -0.96 -13.41 -11.45
CA MET A 473 -1.10 -12.02 -11.86
C MET A 473 -0.12 -11.64 -12.98
N THR A 474 1.13 -12.09 -12.88
CA THR A 474 2.25 -11.60 -13.70
C THR A 474 2.56 -12.47 -14.92
N GLY A 475 2.00 -13.67 -14.97
CA GLY A 475 2.32 -14.69 -15.97
C GLY A 475 3.69 -15.36 -15.78
N GLY A 476 4.52 -14.93 -14.82
CA GLY A 476 5.84 -15.51 -14.55
C GLY A 476 6.79 -15.52 -15.76
N THR A 477 6.58 -14.63 -16.72
CA THR A 477 7.34 -14.58 -17.97
C THR A 477 8.77 -14.07 -17.75
N LYS A 478 9.66 -14.31 -18.73
CA LYS A 478 11.03 -13.76 -18.68
C LYS A 478 11.04 -12.23 -18.61
N SER A 479 10.13 -11.57 -19.31
CA SER A 479 9.98 -10.11 -19.25
C SER A 479 9.49 -9.64 -17.90
N ALA A 480 8.54 -10.37 -17.26
CA ALA A 480 8.11 -10.06 -15.90
C ALA A 480 9.27 -10.18 -14.91
N LEU A 481 10.07 -11.25 -14.98
CA LEU A 481 11.24 -11.45 -14.13
C LEU A 481 12.28 -10.32 -14.32
N ALA A 482 12.62 -9.99 -15.56
CA ALA A 482 13.59 -8.95 -15.88
C ALA A 482 13.12 -7.56 -15.40
N LEU A 483 11.83 -7.23 -15.55
CA LEU A 483 11.26 -5.99 -15.03
C LEU A 483 11.27 -5.98 -13.51
N SER A 484 10.92 -7.09 -12.87
CA SER A 484 10.91 -7.21 -11.41
C SER A 484 12.31 -6.98 -10.81
N GLU A 485 13.37 -7.50 -11.41
CA GLU A 485 14.75 -7.24 -10.99
C GLU A 485 15.08 -5.74 -11.06
N LYS A 486 14.66 -5.04 -12.13
CA LYS A 486 14.87 -3.61 -12.30
C LYS A 486 14.07 -2.79 -11.28
N MET A 487 12.78 -3.09 -11.12
CA MET A 487 11.90 -2.35 -10.21
C MET A 487 12.29 -2.57 -8.75
N SER A 488 12.46 -3.81 -8.32
CA SER A 488 12.84 -4.09 -6.93
C SER A 488 14.19 -3.46 -6.56
N ALA A 489 15.16 -3.42 -7.48
CA ALA A 489 16.42 -2.72 -7.29
C ALA A 489 16.25 -1.19 -7.16
N ALA A 490 15.36 -0.58 -7.94
CA ALA A 490 15.07 0.86 -7.87
C ALA A 490 14.32 1.23 -6.58
N TRP A 491 13.32 0.43 -6.18
CA TRP A 491 12.59 0.62 -4.91
C TRP A 491 13.52 0.45 -3.71
N ALA A 492 14.38 -0.56 -3.74
CA ALA A 492 15.39 -0.74 -2.71
C ALA A 492 16.39 0.43 -2.66
N ALA A 493 16.88 0.91 -3.81
CA ALA A 493 17.76 2.08 -3.88
C ALA A 493 17.07 3.30 -3.24
N PHE A 494 15.77 3.50 -3.49
CA PHE A 494 14.99 4.54 -2.86
C PHE A 494 14.90 4.37 -1.34
N CYS A 495 14.66 3.16 -0.84
CA CYS A 495 14.68 2.86 0.60
C CYS A 495 16.04 3.18 1.23
N HIS A 496 17.14 2.89 0.54
CA HIS A 496 18.49 3.20 1.02
C HIS A 496 18.81 4.69 1.03
N THR A 497 18.48 5.41 -0.06
CA THR A 497 19.07 6.73 -0.35
C THR A 497 18.06 7.87 -0.48
N GLY A 498 16.77 7.58 -0.67
CA GLY A 498 15.75 8.55 -1.07
C GLY A 498 15.74 8.86 -2.57
N SER A 499 16.53 8.12 -3.38
CA SER A 499 16.53 8.18 -4.84
C SER A 499 16.36 6.77 -5.43
N PRO A 500 15.49 6.56 -6.44
CA PRO A 500 15.31 5.27 -7.08
C PRO A 500 16.42 4.92 -8.07
N GLN A 501 17.45 5.76 -8.17
CA GLN A 501 18.57 5.54 -9.07
C GLN A 501 19.33 4.27 -8.71
N SER A 502 19.32 3.31 -9.59
CA SER A 502 20.09 2.08 -9.50
C SER A 502 20.79 1.79 -10.85
N PRO A 503 21.80 0.92 -10.87
CA PRO A 503 22.42 0.50 -12.14
C PRO A 503 21.44 -0.25 -13.09
N ALA A 504 20.30 -0.73 -12.56
CA ALA A 504 19.33 -1.54 -13.30
C ALA A 504 18.35 -0.70 -14.15
N VAL A 505 18.27 0.62 -13.90
CA VAL A 505 17.35 1.54 -14.60
C VAL A 505 18.12 2.69 -15.24
N PRO A 506 17.58 3.33 -16.29
CA PRO A 506 18.15 4.57 -16.85
C PRO A 506 18.31 5.65 -15.78
N GLN A 507 19.06 6.73 -16.10
CA GLN A 507 19.15 7.87 -15.20
C GLN A 507 17.75 8.38 -14.86
N TRP A 508 17.45 8.47 -13.56
CA TRP A 508 16.12 8.82 -13.05
C TRP A 508 16.19 10.14 -12.27
N PRO A 509 16.05 11.30 -12.92
CA PRO A 509 16.03 12.60 -12.25
C PRO A 509 14.74 12.81 -11.47
N ALA A 510 14.78 13.71 -10.49
CA ALA A 510 13.59 14.19 -9.82
C ALA A 510 12.63 14.85 -10.83
N TRP A 511 11.35 14.68 -10.60
CA TRP A 511 10.29 15.30 -11.39
C TRP A 511 10.17 16.80 -11.07
N THR A 512 9.98 17.60 -12.09
CA THR A 512 9.58 19.02 -11.99
C THR A 512 8.49 19.30 -13.03
N PRO A 513 7.66 20.35 -12.85
CA PRO A 513 6.63 20.72 -13.82
C PRO A 513 7.20 21.00 -15.21
N GLU A 514 8.43 21.53 -15.29
CA GLU A 514 9.12 21.85 -16.54
C GLU A 514 9.61 20.60 -17.26
N SER A 515 10.17 19.65 -16.50
CA SER A 515 10.71 18.41 -17.08
C SER A 515 9.64 17.36 -17.33
N GLY A 516 8.67 17.22 -16.43
CA GLY A 516 7.71 16.13 -16.45
C GLY A 516 8.38 14.74 -16.43
N ALA A 517 9.59 14.64 -15.84
CA ALA A 517 10.41 13.43 -15.86
C ALA A 517 9.67 12.23 -15.28
N THR A 518 9.40 11.21 -16.09
CA THR A 518 8.65 10.02 -15.71
C THR A 518 9.38 8.77 -16.21
N MET A 519 9.58 7.79 -15.33
CA MET A 519 10.12 6.48 -15.71
C MET A 519 8.99 5.57 -16.18
N LEU A 520 8.99 5.21 -17.45
CA LEU A 520 8.10 4.17 -17.97
C LEU A 520 8.67 2.81 -17.62
N LEU A 521 7.88 1.95 -16.98
CA LEU A 521 8.27 0.63 -16.48
C LEU A 521 7.48 -0.45 -17.22
N GLY A 522 8.19 -1.43 -17.82
CA GLY A 522 7.53 -2.54 -18.51
C GLY A 522 7.04 -2.22 -19.91
N ARG A 523 7.67 -1.28 -20.60
CA ARG A 523 7.34 -0.95 -21.97
C ARG A 523 7.95 -1.97 -22.93
N GLY A 524 7.11 -2.71 -23.65
CA GLY A 524 7.55 -3.70 -24.63
C GLY A 524 7.77 -5.10 -24.07
N GLN A 525 8.26 -6.01 -24.92
CA GLN A 525 8.35 -7.46 -24.62
C GLN A 525 9.49 -7.85 -23.67
N ASP A 526 10.47 -6.95 -23.45
CA ASP A 526 11.70 -7.25 -22.69
C ASP A 526 11.72 -6.63 -21.30
N GLY A 527 10.59 -6.12 -20.79
CA GLY A 527 10.52 -5.46 -19.50
C GLY A 527 11.38 -4.19 -19.44
N ASP A 528 11.40 -3.40 -20.52
CA ASP A 528 12.22 -2.21 -20.64
C ASP A 528 11.77 -1.09 -19.70
N CYS A 529 12.76 -0.33 -19.22
CA CYS A 529 12.56 0.93 -18.51
C CYS A 529 13.05 2.09 -19.40
N GLU A 530 12.25 3.15 -19.51
CA GLU A 530 12.57 4.30 -20.36
C GLU A 530 12.24 5.61 -19.62
N LEU A 531 13.20 6.53 -19.55
CA LEU A 531 12.93 7.87 -19.06
C LEU A 531 12.31 8.72 -20.16
N VAL A 532 11.18 9.34 -19.87
CA VAL A 532 10.47 10.25 -20.76
C VAL A 532 10.18 11.59 -20.08
N TYR A 533 9.92 12.63 -20.89
CA TYR A 533 9.67 13.97 -20.39
C TYR A 533 8.32 14.47 -20.93
N GLY A 534 7.44 14.94 -20.01
CA GLY A 534 6.12 15.44 -20.38
C GLY A 534 5.26 14.46 -21.18
N HIS A 535 5.45 13.17 -20.91
CA HIS A 535 5.08 12.03 -21.75
C HIS A 535 3.64 12.05 -22.29
N ASP A 536 2.68 12.20 -21.40
CA ASP A 536 1.24 12.04 -21.68
C ASP A 536 0.41 13.30 -21.40
N LYS A 537 1.06 14.42 -21.10
CA LYS A 537 0.39 15.67 -20.68
C LYS A 537 -0.71 16.13 -21.61
N ALA A 538 -0.41 16.22 -22.92
CA ALA A 538 -1.38 16.69 -23.92
C ALA A 538 -2.54 15.70 -24.11
N LEU A 539 -2.27 14.39 -24.01
CA LEU A 539 -3.28 13.34 -24.06
C LEU A 539 -4.21 13.40 -22.86
N LEU A 540 -3.65 13.52 -21.66
CA LEU A 540 -4.42 13.62 -20.41
C LEU A 540 -5.30 14.87 -20.39
N GLU A 541 -4.79 16.02 -20.81
CA GLU A 541 -5.58 17.26 -20.92
C GLU A 541 -6.75 17.10 -21.88
N LEU A 542 -6.53 16.41 -23.02
CA LEU A 542 -7.56 16.19 -24.02
C LEU A 542 -8.65 15.23 -23.50
N LEU A 543 -8.24 14.09 -22.94
CA LEU A 543 -9.15 13.07 -22.43
C LEU A 543 -9.93 13.57 -21.21
N SER A 544 -9.35 14.42 -20.38
CA SER A 544 -10.05 15.02 -19.25
C SER A 544 -11.19 15.94 -19.69
N ARG A 545 -11.00 16.69 -20.79
CA ARG A 545 -12.09 17.49 -21.38
C ARG A 545 -13.21 16.62 -21.95
N ALA A 546 -12.88 15.39 -22.31
CA ALA A 546 -13.80 14.41 -22.86
C ALA A 546 -14.39 13.48 -21.79
N ASN A 547 -13.99 13.61 -20.51
CA ASN A 547 -14.31 12.64 -19.45
C ASN A 547 -15.83 12.43 -19.29
N GLY A 548 -16.63 13.50 -19.32
CA GLY A 548 -18.09 13.39 -19.31
C GLY A 548 -18.66 12.65 -20.53
N ALA A 549 -18.00 12.69 -21.68
CA ALA A 549 -18.41 11.98 -22.90
C ALA A 549 -18.02 10.50 -22.87
N LEU A 550 -16.88 10.15 -22.23
CA LEU A 550 -16.43 8.77 -22.08
C LEU A 550 -17.17 8.03 -20.96
N GLY A 551 -17.77 8.77 -20.01
CA GLY A 551 -18.51 8.17 -18.89
C GLY A 551 -17.60 7.42 -17.90
N ASN A 552 -16.39 7.91 -17.76
CA ASN A 552 -15.39 7.39 -16.81
C ASN A 552 -15.55 8.04 -15.44
#